data_832d182d463faf0403287d4d54c34400
#
_entry.id   832d182d463faf0403287d4d54c34400
#
_cell.length_a   1.000
_cell.length_b   1.000
_cell.length_c   1.000
_cell.angle_alpha   90.00
_cell.angle_beta   90.00
_cell.angle_gamma   90.00
#
_symmetry.space_group_name_H-M   'P 1'
#
loop_
_entity.id
_entity.type
_entity.pdbx_description
1 polymer ?
#
loop_
_entity_poly.entity_id
_entity_poly.type
_entity_poly.pdbx_seq_one_letter_code
_entity_poly.pdbx_strand_id
1 'polypeptide(L)'
;MKPAIIISTYPDKKSVTKIANELVKNKTIACVNISKISSIYSWKGKIENTSEYIVIFKTTAKNKKILKKQIKETHPYDVPEIVEIDVSSINKPYLDWLIESTN
;
A
#
# COMPACT_ATOMS: atom_id res chain seq x y z
N MET A 1 10.85 -17.36 -1.06
CA MET A 1 10.04 -16.30 -0.43
C MET A 1 9.07 -15.73 -1.45
N LYS A 2 7.85 -15.45 -1.02
CA LYS A 2 6.81 -14.93 -1.91
C LYS A 2 6.73 -13.41 -1.86
N PRO A 3 6.37 -12.77 -2.99
CA PRO A 3 6.05 -11.35 -2.98
C PRO A 3 4.70 -11.11 -2.35
N ALA A 4 4.44 -9.85 -1.97
CA ALA A 4 3.15 -9.44 -1.46
C ALA A 4 2.83 -8.03 -1.97
N ILE A 5 1.58 -7.82 -2.36
CA ILE A 5 1.07 -6.51 -2.79
C ILE A 5 -0.07 -6.12 -1.87
N ILE A 6 0.00 -4.92 -1.33
CA ILE A 6 -1.06 -4.34 -0.52
C ILE A 6 -1.53 -3.06 -1.21
N ILE A 7 -2.83 -2.90 -1.34
CA ILE A 7 -3.43 -1.69 -1.92
C ILE A 7 -4.18 -0.93 -0.85
N SER A 8 -4.03 0.39 -0.86
CA SER A 8 -4.78 1.30 -0.01
C SER A 8 -5.13 2.57 -0.79
N THR A 9 -6.00 3.40 -0.23
CA THR A 9 -6.31 4.72 -0.77
C THR A 9 -6.17 5.76 0.33
N TYR A 10 -5.72 6.95 -0.03
CA TYR A 10 -5.44 8.04 0.91
C TYR A 10 -6.07 9.33 0.41
N PRO A 11 -6.44 10.25 1.32
CA PRO A 11 -7.12 11.49 0.93
C PRO A 11 -6.21 12.52 0.28
N ASP A 12 -4.91 12.51 0.60
CA ASP A 12 -3.98 13.51 0.09
C ASP A 12 -2.58 12.93 -0.13
N LYS A 13 -1.80 13.62 -0.93
CA LYS A 13 -0.45 13.18 -1.29
C LYS A 13 0.52 13.27 -0.11
N LYS A 14 0.33 14.23 0.75
CA LYS A 14 1.23 14.46 1.88
C LYS A 14 1.26 13.29 2.86
N SER A 15 0.08 12.78 3.25
CA SER A 15 0.00 11.64 4.17
C SER A 15 0.60 10.38 3.55
N VAL A 16 0.34 10.14 2.27
CA VAL A 16 0.91 9.01 1.53
C VAL A 16 2.43 9.11 1.46
N THR A 17 2.96 10.26 1.06
CA THR A 17 4.39 10.45 0.88
C THR A 17 5.14 10.23 2.18
N LYS A 18 4.57 10.69 3.29
CA LYS A 18 5.17 10.52 4.61
C LYS A 18 5.32 9.05 4.98
N ILE A 19 4.23 8.29 4.91
CA ILE A 19 4.25 6.87 5.28
C ILE A 19 5.09 6.05 4.28
N ALA A 20 5.01 6.38 2.99
CA ALA A 20 5.78 5.70 1.96
C ALA A 20 7.29 5.81 2.20
N ASN A 21 7.76 7.03 2.48
CA ASN A 21 9.18 7.24 2.76
C ASN A 21 9.64 6.48 4.02
N GLU A 22 8.85 6.49 5.07
CA GLU A 22 9.16 5.78 6.30
C GLU A 22 9.27 4.28 6.06
N LEU A 23 8.31 3.70 5.31
CA LEU A 23 8.25 2.27 5.06
C LEU A 23 9.38 1.78 4.14
N VAL A 24 9.78 2.58 3.17
CA VAL A 24 10.93 2.27 2.32
C VAL A 24 12.22 2.36 3.15
N LYS A 25 12.34 3.42 3.94
CA LYS A 25 13.54 3.65 4.76
C LYS A 25 13.76 2.54 5.79
N ASN A 26 12.70 2.07 6.44
CA ASN A 26 12.80 1.01 7.44
C ASN A 26 12.74 -0.40 6.84
N LYS A 27 12.72 -0.50 5.51
CA LYS A 27 12.74 -1.77 4.76
C LYS A 27 11.51 -2.65 4.95
N THR A 28 10.40 -2.07 5.38
CA THR A 28 9.12 -2.80 5.43
C THR A 28 8.61 -3.07 4.02
N ILE A 29 8.83 -2.12 3.11
CA ILE A 29 8.48 -2.26 1.69
C ILE A 29 9.69 -1.99 0.81
N ALA A 30 9.67 -2.56 -0.39
CA ALA A 30 10.70 -2.30 -1.40
C ALA A 30 10.33 -1.11 -2.28
N CYS A 31 9.05 -0.96 -2.56
CA CYS A 31 8.56 0.02 -3.52
C CYS A 31 7.12 0.40 -3.19
N VAL A 32 6.76 1.62 -3.54
CA VAL A 32 5.39 2.09 -3.48
C VAL A 32 5.09 2.89 -4.74
N ASN A 33 3.95 2.61 -5.36
CA ASN A 33 3.46 3.39 -6.50
C ASN A 33 2.26 4.20 -6.05
N ILE A 34 2.19 5.45 -6.47
CA ILE A 34 1.17 6.41 -6.03
C ILE A 34 0.56 7.06 -7.26
N SER A 35 -0.77 7.10 -7.33
CA SER A 35 -1.47 7.77 -8.42
C SER A 35 -2.72 8.46 -7.90
N LYS A 36 -2.98 9.65 -8.41
CA LYS A 36 -4.22 10.38 -8.12
C LYS A 36 -5.35 9.75 -8.92
N ILE A 37 -6.48 9.49 -8.25
CA ILE A 37 -7.64 8.87 -8.86
C ILE A 37 -8.93 9.59 -8.46
N SER A 38 -10.00 9.33 -9.23
CA SER A 38 -11.36 9.71 -8.86
C SER A 38 -12.05 8.49 -8.30
N SER A 39 -12.71 8.64 -7.15
CA SER A 39 -13.40 7.55 -6.48
C SER A 39 -14.88 7.89 -6.31
N ILE A 40 -15.73 6.91 -6.62
CA ILE A 40 -17.19 7.03 -6.46
C ILE A 40 -17.62 5.85 -5.60
N TYR A 41 -18.25 6.14 -4.47
CA TYR A 41 -18.65 5.08 -3.54
C TYR A 41 -19.83 5.54 -2.67
N SER A 42 -20.47 4.57 -2.03
CA SER A 42 -21.56 4.83 -1.08
C SER A 42 -20.99 4.90 0.34
N TRP A 43 -21.34 5.94 1.05
CA TRP A 43 -20.94 6.13 2.44
C TRP A 43 -22.08 6.74 3.23
N LYS A 44 -22.53 6.03 4.27
CA LYS A 44 -23.63 6.46 5.14
C LYS A 44 -24.88 6.87 4.34
N GLY A 45 -25.25 6.07 3.34
CA GLY A 45 -26.43 6.28 2.52
C GLY A 45 -26.29 7.33 1.43
N LYS A 46 -25.12 7.90 1.24
CA LYS A 46 -24.86 8.92 0.22
C LYS A 46 -23.84 8.44 -0.80
N ILE A 47 -23.96 8.92 -2.02
CA ILE A 47 -22.97 8.71 -3.06
C ILE A 47 -21.92 9.80 -2.96
N GLU A 48 -20.68 9.39 -2.71
CA GLU A 48 -19.54 10.29 -2.62
C GLU A 48 -18.74 10.26 -3.93
N ASN A 49 -18.32 11.44 -4.38
CA ASN A 49 -17.43 11.61 -5.52
C ASN A 49 -16.23 12.39 -5.03
N THR A 50 -15.10 11.73 -4.87
CA THR A 50 -13.92 12.36 -4.28
C THR A 50 -12.66 12.07 -5.09
N SER A 51 -11.67 12.94 -4.92
CA SER A 51 -10.31 12.64 -5.39
C SER A 51 -9.56 11.94 -4.26
N GLU A 52 -8.87 10.89 -4.61
CA GLU A 52 -8.03 10.13 -3.69
C GLU A 52 -6.70 9.80 -4.34
N TYR A 53 -5.83 9.17 -3.58
CA TYR A 53 -4.57 8.62 -4.09
C TYR A 53 -4.60 7.12 -3.86
N ILE A 54 -4.51 6.34 -4.94
CA ILE A 54 -4.32 4.90 -4.82
C ILE A 54 -2.84 4.63 -4.58
N VAL A 55 -2.56 3.69 -3.70
CA VAL A 55 -1.21 3.36 -3.28
C VAL A 55 -1.02 1.86 -3.38
N ILE A 56 0.01 1.45 -4.09
CA ILE A 56 0.36 0.05 -4.26
C ILE A 56 1.69 -0.18 -3.56
N PHE A 57 1.63 -0.87 -2.41
CA PHE A 57 2.82 -1.24 -1.64
C PHE A 57 3.32 -2.60 -2.10
N LYS A 58 4.60 -2.70 -2.38
CA LYS A 58 5.23 -3.93 -2.84
C LYS A 58 6.28 -4.39 -1.84
N THR A 59 6.13 -5.61 -1.37
CA THR A 59 7.02 -6.18 -0.36
C THR A 59 7.05 -7.70 -0.49
N THR A 60 7.49 -8.39 0.55
CA THR A 60 7.50 -9.85 0.61
C THR A 60 6.46 -10.33 1.62
N ALA A 61 6.08 -11.60 1.50
CA ALA A 61 5.13 -12.22 2.41
C ALA A 61 5.57 -12.14 3.88
N LYS A 62 6.87 -12.12 4.11
CA LYS A 62 7.46 -11.98 5.45
C LYS A 62 7.01 -10.68 6.12
N ASN A 63 6.91 -9.59 5.37
CA ASN A 63 6.62 -8.26 5.92
C ASN A 63 5.16 -7.83 5.80
N LYS A 64 4.31 -8.62 5.13
CA LYS A 64 2.94 -8.17 4.83
C LYS A 64 2.10 -7.91 6.08
N LYS A 65 2.28 -8.70 7.12
CA LYS A 65 1.51 -8.54 8.36
C LYS A 65 1.86 -7.24 9.08
N ILE A 66 3.15 -6.97 9.22
CA ILE A 66 3.60 -5.73 9.85
C ILE A 66 3.25 -4.50 8.99
N LEU A 67 3.32 -4.64 7.67
CA LEU A 67 2.91 -3.57 6.75
C LEU A 67 1.45 -3.20 6.94
N LYS A 68 0.55 -4.18 6.94
CA LYS A 68 -0.89 -3.94 7.15
C LYS A 68 -1.14 -3.26 8.49
N LYS A 69 -0.44 -3.69 9.53
CA LYS A 69 -0.55 -3.08 10.86
C LYS A 69 -0.10 -1.61 10.85
N GLN A 70 1.03 -1.31 10.23
CA GLN A 70 1.55 0.06 10.17
C GLN A 70 0.64 0.97 9.35
N ILE A 71 0.08 0.47 8.25
CA ILE A 71 -0.89 1.23 7.46
C ILE A 71 -2.12 1.55 8.32
N LYS A 72 -2.66 0.56 9.02
CA LYS A 72 -3.85 0.74 9.85
C LYS A 72 -3.62 1.76 10.97
N GLU A 73 -2.47 1.69 11.64
CA GLU A 73 -2.14 2.57 12.76
C GLU A 73 -1.94 4.03 12.34
N THR A 74 -1.49 4.27 11.10
CA THR A 74 -1.12 5.61 10.64
C THR A 74 -2.11 6.20 9.63
N HIS A 75 -3.11 5.43 9.22
CA HIS A 75 -4.05 5.86 8.19
C HIS A 75 -4.98 6.95 8.70
N PRO A 76 -5.22 8.02 7.91
CA PRO A 76 -6.12 9.09 8.34
C PRO A 76 -7.61 8.72 8.31
N TYR A 77 -8.00 7.65 7.59
CA TYR A 77 -9.39 7.20 7.56
C TYR A 77 -9.72 6.31 8.76
N ASP A 78 -10.96 6.41 9.25
CA ASP A 78 -11.47 5.50 10.29
C ASP A 78 -11.57 4.06 9.76
N VAL A 79 -11.99 3.92 8.51
CA VAL A 79 -12.13 2.62 7.85
C VAL A 79 -11.29 2.63 6.57
N PRO A 80 -9.99 2.38 6.68
CA PRO A 80 -9.12 2.40 5.51
C PRO A 80 -9.29 1.15 4.65
N GLU A 81 -9.09 1.32 3.34
CA GLU A 81 -8.94 0.17 2.45
C GLU A 81 -7.55 -0.41 2.68
N ILE A 82 -7.49 -1.70 3.04
CA ILE A 82 -6.24 -2.44 3.16
C ILE A 82 -6.49 -3.79 2.51
N VAL A 83 -6.11 -3.92 1.25
CA VAL A 83 -6.40 -5.10 0.45
C VAL A 83 -5.10 -5.80 0.08
N GLU A 84 -5.02 -7.07 0.43
CA GLU A 84 -3.90 -7.91 0.04
C GLU A 84 -4.25 -8.61 -1.27
N ILE A 85 -3.32 -8.55 -2.23
CA ILE A 85 -3.47 -9.23 -3.52
C ILE A 85 -2.43 -10.32 -3.61
N ASP A 86 -2.88 -11.54 -3.90
CA ASP A 86 -1.99 -12.65 -4.13
C ASP A 86 -1.32 -12.52 -5.49
N VAL A 87 0.00 -12.72 -5.51
CA VAL A 87 0.79 -12.66 -6.73
C VAL A 87 1.05 -14.08 -7.20
N SER A 88 0.42 -14.47 -8.30
CA SER A 88 0.57 -15.83 -8.85
C SER A 88 1.87 -16.02 -9.63
N SER A 89 2.46 -14.95 -10.16
CA SER A 89 3.67 -15.01 -10.96
C SER A 89 4.44 -13.69 -10.84
N ILE A 90 5.74 -13.79 -10.84
CA ILE A 90 6.65 -12.65 -10.81
C ILE A 90 7.97 -13.09 -11.44
N ASN A 91 8.61 -12.22 -12.21
CA ASN A 91 9.91 -12.57 -12.77
C ASN A 91 10.97 -12.56 -11.66
N LYS A 92 11.87 -13.52 -11.73
CA LYS A 92 12.85 -13.77 -10.67
C LYS A 92 13.74 -12.59 -10.35
N PRO A 93 14.32 -11.85 -11.30
CA PRO A 93 15.16 -10.71 -10.95
C PRO A 93 14.43 -9.64 -10.13
N TYR A 94 13.15 -9.41 -10.44
CA TYR A 94 12.36 -8.43 -9.69
C TYR A 94 12.07 -8.94 -8.27
N LEU A 95 11.74 -10.21 -8.11
CA LEU A 95 11.56 -10.82 -6.79
C LEU A 95 12.83 -10.73 -5.96
N ASP A 96 13.98 -11.00 -6.55
CA ASP A 96 15.27 -10.91 -5.87
C ASP A 96 15.50 -9.48 -5.38
N TRP A 97 15.14 -8.48 -6.19
CA TRP A 97 15.24 -7.09 -5.81
C TRP A 97 14.30 -6.74 -4.63
N LEU A 98 13.05 -7.26 -4.65
CA LEU A 98 12.11 -7.07 -3.53
C LEU A 98 12.70 -7.64 -2.23
N ILE A 99 13.26 -8.84 -2.31
CA ILE A 99 13.85 -9.52 -1.15
C ILE A 99 15.05 -8.72 -0.61
N GLU A 100 15.97 -8.32 -1.47
CA GLU A 100 17.13 -7.53 -1.09
C GLU A 100 16.74 -6.20 -0.43
N SER A 101 15.74 -5.54 -0.99
CA SER A 101 15.33 -4.21 -0.53
C SER A 101 14.60 -4.25 0.82
N THR A 102 14.11 -5.41 1.22
CA THR A 102 13.35 -5.59 2.47
C THR A 102 14.08 -6.46 3.49
N ASN A 103 15.30 -6.75 3.21
CA ASN A 103 16.10 -7.65 4.07
C ASN A 103 16.90 -6.88 5.14
#